data_92b5dc38efae6da27d894c8743743cb8
#
_entry.id   92b5dc38efae6da27d894c8743743cb8
#
_cell.length_a   1.000
_cell.length_b   1.000
_cell.length_c   1.000
_cell.angle_alpha   90.00
_cell.angle_beta   90.00
_cell.angle_gamma   90.00
#
_symmetry.space_group_name_H-M   'P 1'
#
loop_
_entity.id
_entity.type
_entity.pdbx_description
1 polymer ?
#
loop_
_entity_poly.entity_id
_entity_poly.type
_entity_poly.pdbx_seq_one_letter_code
_entity_poly.pdbx_strand_id
1 'polypeptide(L)'
;MKRYDLIIVGAGPAGLSAAIEAAGKGPTVVVFDENEKPGGQLFKQIHKFFGSREHRAKIRGYVIGKQLLEEADAAGVKVVLNATVIGLYQDKEVVVKIGDGIRHYKGDSIIIATGAAENMVTFPGWTLPGVIGAGAAQTMLNLHGILPGEKILMLGSGNVGLVVSFQLMQCGCEVVALVDAAPRVGGYGVHASKVARCGVPFYLSHTIVEAEGDDCVKGVTIAEVDEKFRFIPGTEKHFDVDTICMAVGLSPMSQLLKMAGCRMEDNPKRGGQVPVCDEYGRTSLPGVFVAGDVSGIEEASSAMIE
;
A
#
# COMPACT_ATOMS: atom_id res chain seq x y z
N MET A 1 -17.65 26.54 -9.36
CA MET A 1 -16.86 25.31 -9.56
C MET A 1 -15.54 25.69 -10.24
N LYS A 2 -14.40 25.31 -9.66
CA LYS A 2 -13.09 25.60 -10.24
C LYS A 2 -12.72 24.54 -11.28
N ARG A 3 -12.09 24.96 -12.41
CA ARG A 3 -11.71 24.07 -13.52
C ARG A 3 -10.21 23.96 -13.65
N TYR A 4 -9.73 22.79 -14.04
CA TYR A 4 -8.36 22.47 -14.37
C TYR A 4 -8.32 21.62 -15.65
N ASP A 5 -7.24 21.71 -16.42
CA ASP A 5 -7.03 20.85 -17.59
C ASP A 5 -6.82 19.39 -17.13
N LEU A 6 -6.10 19.22 -16.02
CA LEU A 6 -5.84 17.89 -15.44
C LEU A 6 -6.03 17.91 -13.92
N ILE A 7 -6.82 16.97 -13.41
CA ILE A 7 -6.94 16.65 -11.99
C ILE A 7 -6.33 15.28 -11.75
N ILE A 8 -5.46 15.17 -10.78
CA ILE A 8 -4.84 13.90 -10.34
C ILE A 8 -5.31 13.61 -8.91
N VAL A 9 -5.71 12.38 -8.64
CA VAL A 9 -6.14 11.91 -7.34
C VAL A 9 -5.09 10.95 -6.78
N GLY A 10 -4.38 11.40 -5.75
CA GLY A 10 -3.26 10.71 -5.11
C GLY A 10 -1.91 11.33 -5.46
N ALA A 11 -1.16 11.78 -4.44
CA ALA A 11 0.19 12.32 -4.55
C ALA A 11 1.26 11.26 -4.21
N GLY A 12 0.99 10.00 -4.54
CA GLY A 12 1.97 8.92 -4.50
C GLY A 12 2.97 8.98 -5.67
N PRO A 13 3.86 7.98 -5.83
CA PRO A 13 4.87 7.97 -6.90
C PRO A 13 4.25 8.12 -8.29
N ALA A 14 3.21 7.35 -8.62
CA ALA A 14 2.53 7.43 -9.91
C ALA A 14 1.90 8.81 -10.16
N GLY A 15 1.12 9.33 -9.19
CA GLY A 15 0.45 10.62 -9.35
C GLY A 15 1.40 11.81 -9.45
N LEU A 16 2.50 11.82 -8.69
CA LEU A 16 3.51 12.86 -8.79
C LEU A 16 4.27 12.80 -10.12
N SER A 17 4.67 11.60 -10.57
CA SER A 17 5.33 11.43 -11.88
C SER A 17 4.43 11.89 -13.03
N ALA A 18 3.16 11.48 -13.03
CA ALA A 18 2.17 11.92 -14.01
C ALA A 18 1.96 13.46 -13.98
N ALA A 19 1.95 14.06 -12.78
CA ALA A 19 1.79 15.50 -12.62
C ALA A 19 2.98 16.29 -13.20
N ILE A 20 4.21 15.85 -12.94
CA ILE A 20 5.45 16.45 -13.43
C ILE A 20 5.47 16.42 -14.97
N GLU A 21 5.23 15.23 -15.55
CA GLU A 21 5.20 15.06 -17.00
C GLU A 21 4.14 15.92 -17.68
N ALA A 22 2.93 15.97 -17.10
CA ALA A 22 1.84 16.78 -17.65
C ALA A 22 2.14 18.27 -17.55
N ALA A 23 2.59 18.76 -16.41
CA ALA A 23 2.87 20.18 -16.19
C ALA A 23 3.96 20.71 -17.15
N GLY A 24 4.97 19.90 -17.47
CA GLY A 24 6.02 20.23 -18.44
C GLY A 24 5.51 20.46 -19.87
N LYS A 25 4.25 20.10 -20.17
CA LYS A 25 3.59 20.28 -21.47
C LYS A 25 2.58 21.44 -21.50
N GLY A 26 2.45 22.17 -20.40
CA GLY A 26 1.69 23.42 -20.30
C GLY A 26 0.26 23.39 -19.74
N PRO A 27 -0.40 22.23 -19.48
CA PRO A 27 -1.73 22.22 -18.87
C PRO A 27 -1.70 22.69 -17.41
N THR A 28 -2.82 23.21 -16.92
CA THR A 28 -3.00 23.48 -15.50
C THR A 28 -3.28 22.18 -14.75
N VAL A 29 -2.36 21.80 -13.85
CA VAL A 29 -2.43 20.55 -13.11
C VAL A 29 -2.74 20.81 -11.63
N VAL A 30 -3.64 20.02 -11.06
CA VAL A 30 -3.85 19.95 -9.60
C VAL A 30 -3.82 18.50 -9.15
N VAL A 31 -3.14 18.24 -8.03
CA VAL A 31 -3.11 16.94 -7.34
C VAL A 31 -3.83 17.07 -6.02
N PHE A 32 -4.80 16.19 -5.74
CA PHE A 32 -5.45 16.07 -4.44
C PHE A 32 -4.95 14.82 -3.72
N ASP A 33 -4.57 14.97 -2.46
CA ASP A 33 -4.15 13.85 -1.60
C ASP A 33 -4.77 13.98 -0.21
N GLU A 34 -5.26 12.87 0.32
CA GLU A 34 -5.91 12.83 1.63
C GLU A 34 -4.93 12.95 2.81
N ASN A 35 -3.66 12.66 2.57
CA ASN A 35 -2.63 12.66 3.61
C ASN A 35 -2.14 14.08 3.93
N GLU A 36 -1.55 14.24 5.12
CA GLU A 36 -0.85 15.47 5.54
C GLU A 36 0.45 15.71 4.78
N LYS A 37 1.04 14.65 4.23
CA LYS A 37 2.32 14.67 3.51
C LYS A 37 2.16 13.97 2.17
N PRO A 38 2.64 14.59 1.08
CA PRO A 38 2.62 13.96 -0.24
C PRO A 38 3.72 12.91 -0.36
N GLY A 39 3.65 12.07 -1.41
CA GLY A 39 4.64 11.03 -1.70
C GLY A 39 4.17 9.62 -1.36
N GLY A 40 2.99 9.48 -0.78
CA GLY A 40 2.33 8.18 -0.54
C GLY A 40 3.24 7.21 0.21
N GLN A 41 3.35 5.98 -0.29
CA GLN A 41 4.13 4.92 0.34
C GLN A 41 5.65 5.15 0.33
N LEU A 42 6.18 6.05 -0.50
CA LEU A 42 7.63 6.31 -0.61
C LEU A 42 8.24 6.74 0.72
N PHE A 43 7.55 7.56 1.51
CA PHE A 43 8.08 8.06 2.77
C PHE A 43 8.19 7.00 3.87
N LYS A 44 7.44 5.89 3.74
CA LYS A 44 7.55 4.72 4.64
C LYS A 44 8.70 3.80 4.26
N GLN A 45 9.19 3.87 3.00
CA GLN A 45 10.16 2.94 2.44
C GLN A 45 11.59 3.43 2.71
N ILE A 46 12.19 2.93 3.79
CA ILE A 46 13.58 3.23 4.16
C ILE A 46 14.61 2.32 3.47
N HIS A 47 14.18 1.27 2.77
CA HIS A 47 15.05 0.42 1.99
C HIS A 47 15.42 1.06 0.64
N LYS A 48 16.49 0.56 0.01
CA LYS A 48 16.93 1.00 -1.31
C LYS A 48 16.13 0.27 -2.40
N PHE A 49 15.70 1.01 -3.41
CA PHE A 49 14.99 0.46 -4.55
C PHE A 49 15.88 -0.41 -5.41
N PHE A 50 15.27 -1.41 -6.03
CA PHE A 50 15.89 -2.27 -7.05
C PHE A 50 15.56 -1.74 -8.46
N GLY A 51 16.13 -2.36 -9.49
CA GLY A 51 15.87 -2.03 -10.88
C GLY A 51 17.00 -1.27 -11.56
N SER A 52 16.66 -0.47 -12.57
CA SER A 52 17.60 0.34 -13.37
C SER A 52 17.78 1.75 -12.79
N ARG A 53 18.59 2.56 -13.47
CA ARG A 53 18.75 3.98 -13.13
C ARG A 53 17.44 4.77 -13.33
N GLU A 54 16.65 4.43 -14.33
CA GLU A 54 15.33 5.02 -14.58
C GLU A 54 14.36 4.76 -13.43
N HIS A 55 14.45 3.57 -12.81
CA HIS A 55 13.71 3.18 -11.61
C HIS A 55 14.31 3.75 -10.31
N ARG A 56 15.24 4.68 -10.39
CA ARG A 56 15.95 5.29 -9.25
C ARG A 56 16.58 4.22 -8.32
N ALA A 57 17.12 3.13 -8.91
CA ALA A 57 17.75 2.04 -8.18
C ALA A 57 18.85 2.53 -7.23
N LYS A 58 19.01 1.83 -6.09
CA LYS A 58 19.96 2.12 -4.99
C LYS A 58 19.64 3.40 -4.19
N ILE A 59 18.60 4.14 -4.52
CA ILE A 59 18.10 5.28 -3.73
C ILE A 59 17.05 4.76 -2.74
N ARG A 60 16.94 5.37 -1.58
CA ARG A 60 15.91 5.03 -0.57
C ARG A 60 14.57 5.66 -0.96
N GLY A 61 13.45 4.97 -0.69
CA GLY A 61 12.12 5.45 -1.07
C GLY A 61 11.81 6.87 -0.59
N TYR A 62 12.11 7.21 0.66
CA TYR A 62 11.87 8.55 1.18
C TYR A 62 12.72 9.65 0.51
N VAL A 63 13.91 9.30 -0.01
CA VAL A 63 14.74 10.24 -0.80
C VAL A 63 14.11 10.45 -2.16
N ILE A 64 13.61 9.37 -2.79
CA ILE A 64 12.88 9.46 -4.07
C ILE A 64 11.65 10.36 -3.90
N GLY A 65 10.88 10.17 -2.81
CA GLY A 65 9.73 11.01 -2.50
C GLY A 65 10.07 12.49 -2.42
N LYS A 66 11.17 12.85 -1.75
CA LYS A 66 11.65 14.24 -1.69
C LYS A 66 12.01 14.78 -3.07
N GLN A 67 12.74 14.01 -3.87
CA GLN A 67 13.12 14.41 -5.23
C GLN A 67 11.89 14.67 -6.12
N LEU A 68 10.88 13.77 -6.08
CA LEU A 68 9.64 13.96 -6.84
C LEU A 68 8.87 15.22 -6.39
N LEU A 69 8.89 15.56 -5.11
CA LEU A 69 8.27 16.80 -4.63
C LEU A 69 8.99 18.05 -5.11
N GLU A 70 10.32 18.04 -5.08
CA GLU A 70 11.14 19.14 -5.60
C GLU A 70 10.92 19.31 -7.12
N GLU A 71 10.85 18.22 -7.87
CA GLU A 71 10.54 18.20 -9.30
C GLU A 71 9.13 18.73 -9.58
N ALA A 72 8.13 18.33 -8.80
CA ALA A 72 6.75 18.78 -8.92
C ALA A 72 6.60 20.29 -8.63
N ASP A 73 7.26 20.78 -7.58
CA ASP A 73 7.28 22.21 -7.23
C ASP A 73 7.94 23.03 -8.34
N ALA A 74 9.09 22.59 -8.83
CA ALA A 74 9.79 23.23 -9.96
C ALA A 74 8.97 23.25 -11.25
N ALA A 75 8.12 22.25 -11.47
CA ALA A 75 7.18 22.19 -12.59
C ALA A 75 5.89 23.02 -12.37
N GLY A 76 5.73 23.65 -11.22
CA GLY A 76 4.55 24.44 -10.88
C GLY A 76 3.29 23.61 -10.60
N VAL A 77 3.42 22.34 -10.23
CA VAL A 77 2.30 21.46 -9.88
C VAL A 77 1.68 21.92 -8.56
N LYS A 78 0.38 22.12 -8.55
CA LYS A 78 -0.36 22.42 -7.32
C LYS A 78 -0.76 21.14 -6.60
N VAL A 79 -0.10 20.81 -5.49
CA VAL A 79 -0.51 19.72 -4.59
C VAL A 79 -1.37 20.27 -3.46
N VAL A 80 -2.55 19.67 -3.25
CA VAL A 80 -3.49 20.02 -2.17
C VAL A 80 -3.62 18.82 -1.25
N LEU A 81 -3.09 18.95 -0.04
CA LEU A 81 -3.09 17.93 0.99
C LEU A 81 -4.31 18.05 1.92
N ASN A 82 -4.52 17.02 2.76
CA ASN A 82 -5.73 16.92 3.59
C ASN A 82 -7.02 17.12 2.77
N ALA A 83 -6.99 16.60 1.54
CA ALA A 83 -8.01 16.79 0.51
C ALA A 83 -8.50 15.42 0.03
N THR A 84 -9.50 14.87 0.70
CA THR A 84 -10.06 13.56 0.37
C THR A 84 -11.04 13.70 -0.80
N VAL A 85 -10.74 13.06 -1.91
CA VAL A 85 -11.68 12.95 -3.02
C VAL A 85 -12.75 11.93 -2.66
N ILE A 86 -13.98 12.40 -2.51
CA ILE A 86 -15.13 11.61 -2.08
C ILE A 86 -16.13 11.31 -3.20
N GLY A 87 -15.92 11.89 -4.38
CA GLY A 87 -16.77 11.65 -5.54
C GLY A 87 -16.06 11.90 -6.87
N LEU A 88 -16.35 11.04 -7.83
CA LEU A 88 -15.99 11.18 -9.24
C LEU A 88 -17.20 10.83 -10.09
N TYR A 89 -17.59 11.73 -10.99
CA TYR A 89 -18.76 11.57 -11.84
C TYR A 89 -18.37 11.44 -13.32
N GLN A 90 -19.28 10.89 -14.13
CA GLN A 90 -19.05 10.61 -15.56
C GLN A 90 -18.67 11.84 -16.38
N ASP A 91 -19.19 12.99 -15.99
CA ASP A 91 -18.91 14.29 -16.62
C ASP A 91 -17.58 14.90 -16.14
N LYS A 92 -16.77 14.14 -15.40
CA LYS A 92 -15.46 14.52 -14.83
C LYS A 92 -15.54 15.61 -13.75
N GLU A 93 -16.67 15.67 -13.07
CA GLU A 93 -16.77 16.40 -11.82
C GLU A 93 -16.10 15.60 -10.69
N VAL A 94 -15.28 16.29 -9.90
CA VAL A 94 -14.57 15.73 -8.75
C VAL A 94 -15.02 16.47 -7.50
N VAL A 95 -15.51 15.73 -6.52
CA VAL A 95 -15.93 16.25 -5.23
C VAL A 95 -14.88 15.96 -4.17
N VAL A 96 -14.41 17.01 -3.51
CA VAL A 96 -13.28 16.94 -2.57
C VAL A 96 -13.70 17.50 -1.22
N LYS A 97 -13.49 16.74 -0.15
CA LYS A 97 -13.58 17.20 1.22
C LYS A 97 -12.24 17.82 1.64
N ILE A 98 -12.28 19.10 2.08
CA ILE A 98 -11.11 19.84 2.58
C ILE A 98 -11.50 20.49 3.91
N GLY A 99 -10.92 20.05 5.01
CA GLY A 99 -11.37 20.39 6.34
C GLY A 99 -12.83 20.00 6.55
N ASP A 100 -13.68 20.91 7.02
CA ASP A 100 -15.12 20.68 7.20
C ASP A 100 -15.95 21.00 5.95
N GLY A 101 -15.33 21.43 4.86
CA GLY A 101 -16.01 21.87 3.65
C GLY A 101 -15.93 20.88 2.50
N ILE A 102 -16.99 20.86 1.68
CA ILE A 102 -17.03 20.11 0.42
C ILE A 102 -16.85 21.09 -0.73
N ARG A 103 -16.01 20.75 -1.68
CA ARG A 103 -15.72 21.57 -2.86
C ARG A 103 -15.84 20.76 -4.14
N HIS A 104 -16.34 21.39 -5.17
CA HIS A 104 -16.55 20.79 -6.48
C HIS A 104 -15.55 21.36 -7.49
N TYR A 105 -14.92 20.46 -8.23
CA TYR A 105 -13.95 20.77 -9.27
C TYR A 105 -14.34 20.09 -10.58
N LYS A 106 -13.88 20.63 -11.69
CA LYS A 106 -14.10 20.07 -13.03
C LYS A 106 -12.74 19.87 -13.70
N GLY A 107 -12.48 18.67 -14.20
CA GLY A 107 -11.29 18.36 -14.99
C GLY A 107 -11.65 18.18 -16.47
N ASP A 108 -10.77 18.57 -17.38
CA ASP A 108 -10.86 18.13 -18.76
C ASP A 108 -10.37 16.69 -18.89
N SER A 109 -9.36 16.34 -18.09
CA SER A 109 -8.89 14.96 -17.86
C SER A 109 -8.71 14.68 -16.37
N ILE A 110 -8.87 13.41 -15.98
CA ILE A 110 -8.70 12.94 -14.61
C ILE A 110 -7.71 11.75 -14.62
N ILE A 111 -6.73 11.75 -13.74
CA ILE A 111 -5.89 10.57 -13.46
C ILE A 111 -6.22 10.10 -12.05
N ILE A 112 -6.58 8.82 -11.90
CA ILE A 112 -6.75 8.17 -10.60
C ILE A 112 -5.46 7.41 -10.29
N ALA A 113 -4.77 7.83 -9.22
CA ALA A 113 -3.51 7.28 -8.73
C ALA A 113 -3.59 7.00 -7.21
N THR A 114 -4.73 6.49 -6.77
CA THR A 114 -5.10 6.26 -5.37
C THR A 114 -4.33 5.10 -4.71
N GLY A 115 -3.59 4.31 -5.50
CA GLY A 115 -2.82 3.20 -4.99
C GLY A 115 -3.67 2.03 -4.50
N ALA A 116 -3.24 1.39 -3.42
CA ALA A 116 -3.85 0.20 -2.86
C ALA A 116 -3.96 0.24 -1.34
N ALA A 117 -4.90 -0.55 -0.81
CA ALA A 117 -5.09 -0.78 0.62
C ALA A 117 -4.60 -2.18 1.01
N GLU A 118 -4.15 -2.33 2.26
CA GLU A 118 -3.77 -3.63 2.80
C GLU A 118 -4.98 -4.54 3.00
N ASN A 119 -4.80 -5.81 2.64
CA ASN A 119 -5.77 -6.84 2.95
C ASN A 119 -5.59 -7.31 4.40
N MET A 120 -6.71 -7.67 5.02
CA MET A 120 -6.74 -8.25 6.36
C MET A 120 -7.36 -9.64 6.29
N VAL A 121 -6.89 -10.56 7.13
CA VAL A 121 -7.48 -11.88 7.32
C VAL A 121 -8.25 -11.88 8.64
N THR A 122 -9.45 -12.45 8.62
CA THR A 122 -10.29 -12.58 9.82
C THR A 122 -10.04 -13.91 10.51
N PHE A 123 -9.83 -13.86 11.83
CA PHE A 123 -9.69 -15.00 12.73
C PHE A 123 -10.24 -14.59 14.12
N PRO A 124 -10.57 -15.50 15.02
CA PRO A 124 -10.95 -15.16 16.38
C PRO A 124 -9.92 -14.20 17.01
N GLY A 125 -10.37 -13.08 17.57
CA GLY A 125 -9.51 -12.06 18.17
C GLY A 125 -8.85 -11.06 17.20
N TRP A 126 -9.13 -11.09 15.88
CA TRP A 126 -8.50 -10.19 14.89
C TRP A 126 -8.79 -8.69 15.11
N THR A 127 -9.79 -8.36 15.94
CA THR A 127 -10.14 -6.97 16.29
C THR A 127 -9.46 -6.48 17.56
N LEU A 128 -8.66 -7.30 18.23
CA LEU A 128 -7.92 -6.87 19.43
C LEU A 128 -6.90 -5.78 19.06
N PRO A 129 -6.75 -4.74 19.87
CA PRO A 129 -5.63 -3.82 19.80
C PRO A 129 -4.30 -4.59 19.80
N GLY A 130 -3.41 -4.29 18.86
CA GLY A 130 -2.19 -5.06 18.59
C GLY A 130 -2.26 -5.91 17.32
N VAL A 131 -3.46 -6.12 16.74
CA VAL A 131 -3.59 -6.71 15.40
C VAL A 131 -3.59 -5.58 14.37
N ILE A 132 -2.55 -5.49 13.55
CA ILE A 132 -2.33 -4.37 12.62
C ILE A 132 -1.81 -4.86 11.25
N GLY A 133 -1.94 -4.03 10.23
CA GLY A 133 -1.28 -4.27 8.93
C GLY A 133 0.21 -3.92 8.96
N ALA A 134 1.00 -4.54 8.10
CA ALA A 134 2.44 -4.28 7.98
C ALA A 134 2.75 -2.84 7.53
N GLY A 135 1.93 -2.24 6.67
CA GLY A 135 2.04 -0.84 6.28
C GLY A 135 1.66 0.12 7.41
N ALA A 136 0.72 -0.27 8.29
CA ALA A 136 0.43 0.46 9.51
C ALA A 136 1.63 0.45 10.47
N ALA A 137 2.27 -0.72 10.67
CA ALA A 137 3.51 -0.84 11.43
C ALA A 137 4.63 0.03 10.86
N GLN A 138 4.81 0.04 9.52
CA GLN A 138 5.77 0.93 8.85
C GLN A 138 5.44 2.41 9.08
N THR A 139 4.16 2.77 9.08
CA THR A 139 3.73 4.15 9.32
C THR A 139 4.10 4.58 10.74
N MET A 140 3.75 3.78 11.74
CA MET A 140 4.10 4.05 13.14
C MET A 140 5.61 4.23 13.29
N LEU A 141 6.39 3.28 12.77
CA LEU A 141 7.83 3.25 12.92
C LEU A 141 8.55 4.36 12.14
N ASN A 142 8.29 4.42 10.81
CA ASN A 142 9.11 5.22 9.90
C ASN A 142 8.65 6.69 9.79
N LEU A 143 7.38 7.00 10.07
CA LEU A 143 6.86 8.37 10.03
C LEU A 143 6.72 8.99 11.42
N HIS A 144 6.38 8.20 12.43
CA HIS A 144 6.08 8.72 13.77
C HIS A 144 7.11 8.32 14.82
N GLY A 145 8.05 7.41 14.53
CA GLY A 145 9.06 6.95 15.49
C GLY A 145 8.46 6.15 16.65
N ILE A 146 7.32 5.50 16.42
CA ILE A 146 6.59 4.72 17.43
C ILE A 146 6.80 3.23 17.12
N LEU A 147 7.24 2.45 18.10
CA LEU A 147 7.28 1.00 18.00
C LEU A 147 5.86 0.44 18.08
N PRO A 148 5.45 -0.45 17.14
CA PRO A 148 4.12 -1.04 17.16
C PRO A 148 3.91 -2.05 18.29
N GLY A 149 5.00 -2.61 18.81
CA GLY A 149 5.06 -3.57 19.91
C GLY A 149 6.48 -4.05 20.15
N GLU A 150 6.66 -4.93 21.13
CA GLU A 150 7.97 -5.51 21.49
C GLU A 150 8.15 -6.90 20.87
N LYS A 151 7.12 -7.78 20.97
CA LYS A 151 7.12 -9.16 20.47
C LYS A 151 6.07 -9.32 19.38
N ILE A 152 6.53 -9.54 18.17
CA ILE A 152 5.68 -9.45 16.96
C ILE A 152 5.66 -10.78 16.24
N LEU A 153 4.46 -11.29 15.93
CA LEU A 153 4.29 -12.34 14.93
C LEU A 153 3.96 -11.68 13.59
N MET A 154 4.70 -12.03 12.53
CA MET A 154 4.43 -11.56 11.16
C MET A 154 3.64 -12.63 10.39
N LEU A 155 2.45 -12.29 9.90
CA LEU A 155 1.66 -13.11 9.00
C LEU A 155 1.83 -12.63 7.56
N GLY A 156 2.40 -13.49 6.73
CA GLY A 156 2.71 -13.25 5.32
C GLY A 156 4.21 -13.12 5.04
N SER A 157 4.71 -13.95 4.11
CA SER A 157 6.10 -14.05 3.69
C SER A 157 6.40 -13.38 2.35
N GLY A 158 5.51 -12.51 1.88
CA GLY A 158 5.73 -11.64 0.72
C GLY A 158 6.80 -10.57 0.98
N ASN A 159 7.16 -9.80 -0.05
CA ASN A 159 8.19 -8.76 0.08
C ASN A 159 7.90 -7.78 1.22
N VAL A 160 6.65 -7.36 1.39
CA VAL A 160 6.25 -6.44 2.48
C VAL A 160 6.53 -7.06 3.84
N GLY A 161 6.04 -8.29 4.11
CA GLY A 161 6.25 -8.98 5.38
C GLY A 161 7.72 -9.16 5.73
N LEU A 162 8.54 -9.58 4.75
CA LEU A 162 9.99 -9.76 4.94
C LEU A 162 10.72 -8.43 5.21
N VAL A 163 10.39 -7.38 4.45
CA VAL A 163 11.04 -6.06 4.60
C VAL A 163 10.64 -5.42 5.93
N VAL A 164 9.36 -5.48 6.29
CA VAL A 164 8.85 -4.91 7.55
C VAL A 164 9.40 -5.68 8.75
N SER A 165 9.44 -7.03 8.71
CA SER A 165 10.08 -7.83 9.77
C SER A 165 11.53 -7.39 10.01
N PHE A 166 12.32 -7.22 8.95
CA PHE A 166 13.70 -6.77 9.08
C PHE A 166 13.80 -5.35 9.65
N GLN A 167 12.92 -4.42 9.26
CA GLN A 167 12.88 -3.06 9.80
C GLN A 167 12.53 -3.05 11.30
N LEU A 168 11.54 -3.82 11.71
CA LEU A 168 11.13 -3.95 13.11
C LEU A 168 12.28 -4.45 13.98
N MET A 169 12.99 -5.50 13.54
CA MET A 169 14.17 -6.01 14.24
C MET A 169 15.31 -4.98 14.32
N GLN A 170 15.52 -4.16 13.28
CA GLN A 170 16.53 -3.08 13.33
C GLN A 170 16.19 -2.00 14.36
N CYS A 171 14.92 -1.86 14.74
CA CYS A 171 14.45 -0.91 15.75
C CYS A 171 14.31 -1.54 17.14
N GLY A 172 14.71 -2.80 17.31
CA GLY A 172 14.75 -3.48 18.60
C GLY A 172 13.53 -4.34 18.93
N CYS A 173 12.55 -4.45 18.02
CA CYS A 173 11.46 -5.41 18.20
C CYS A 173 11.94 -6.84 17.99
N GLU A 174 11.38 -7.77 18.72
CA GLU A 174 11.56 -9.21 18.52
C GLU A 174 10.49 -9.70 17.51
N VAL A 175 10.90 -10.21 16.36
CA VAL A 175 10.00 -10.93 15.45
C VAL A 175 10.09 -12.41 15.82
N VAL A 176 9.11 -12.90 16.58
CA VAL A 176 9.11 -14.26 17.14
C VAL A 176 8.89 -15.34 16.09
N ALA A 177 8.13 -15.03 15.04
CA ALA A 177 7.88 -15.96 13.94
C ALA A 177 7.41 -15.18 12.69
N LEU A 178 7.70 -15.76 11.53
CA LEU A 178 7.09 -15.41 10.25
C LEU A 178 6.24 -16.59 9.79
N VAL A 179 4.95 -16.36 9.59
CA VAL A 179 3.94 -17.38 9.30
C VAL A 179 3.35 -17.15 7.92
N ASP A 180 3.19 -18.18 7.13
CA ASP A 180 2.54 -18.09 5.82
C ASP A 180 1.77 -19.37 5.50
N ALA A 181 0.54 -19.23 5.02
CA ALA A 181 -0.29 -20.34 4.58
C ALA A 181 0.25 -21.02 3.30
N ALA A 182 1.06 -20.31 2.53
CA ALA A 182 1.73 -20.89 1.36
C ALA A 182 2.85 -21.85 1.78
N PRO A 183 3.10 -22.94 0.98
CA PRO A 183 4.17 -23.89 1.27
C PRO A 183 5.58 -23.36 0.93
N ARG A 184 5.67 -22.14 0.42
CA ARG A 184 6.93 -21.47 0.04
C ARG A 184 6.88 -20.00 0.41
N VAL A 185 8.06 -19.43 0.67
CA VAL A 185 8.22 -17.98 0.86
C VAL A 185 7.82 -17.26 -0.43
N GLY A 186 6.93 -16.28 -0.30
CA GLY A 186 6.38 -15.52 -1.42
C GLY A 186 7.27 -14.38 -1.92
N GLY A 187 8.14 -13.84 -1.04
CA GLY A 187 9.01 -12.71 -1.38
C GLY A 187 10.39 -13.12 -1.92
N TYR A 188 11.19 -12.13 -2.28
CA TYR A 188 12.53 -12.34 -2.83
C TYR A 188 13.47 -13.01 -1.84
N GLY A 189 14.25 -13.98 -2.31
CA GLY A 189 15.22 -14.74 -1.51
C GLY A 189 16.23 -13.87 -0.76
N VAL A 190 16.60 -12.71 -1.30
CA VAL A 190 17.50 -11.75 -0.64
C VAL A 190 16.88 -11.19 0.66
N HIS A 191 15.58 -10.94 0.70
CA HIS A 191 14.88 -10.49 1.90
C HIS A 191 14.66 -11.64 2.88
N ALA A 192 14.21 -12.80 2.39
CA ALA A 192 14.05 -14.00 3.20
C ALA A 192 15.36 -14.40 3.91
N SER A 193 16.48 -14.38 3.19
CA SER A 193 17.81 -14.70 3.76
C SER A 193 18.25 -13.71 4.84
N LYS A 194 17.84 -12.42 4.78
CA LYS A 194 18.14 -11.47 5.85
C LYS A 194 17.38 -11.80 7.12
N VAL A 195 16.08 -12.06 7.01
CA VAL A 195 15.22 -12.41 8.14
C VAL A 195 15.67 -13.73 8.78
N ALA A 196 15.95 -14.75 7.97
CA ALA A 196 16.43 -16.04 8.44
C ALA A 196 17.76 -15.93 9.19
N ARG A 197 18.73 -15.12 8.71
CA ARG A 197 20.01 -14.89 9.40
C ARG A 197 19.87 -14.17 10.74
N CYS A 198 18.77 -13.46 10.95
CA CYS A 198 18.44 -12.87 12.26
C CYS A 198 17.84 -13.91 13.24
N GLY A 199 17.69 -15.16 12.82
CA GLY A 199 17.20 -16.25 13.68
C GLY A 199 15.67 -16.39 13.71
N VAL A 200 14.93 -15.64 12.89
CA VAL A 200 13.47 -15.73 12.84
C VAL A 200 13.05 -17.07 12.23
N PRO A 201 12.25 -17.89 12.93
CA PRO A 201 11.71 -19.12 12.37
C PRO A 201 10.59 -18.82 11.35
N PHE A 202 10.56 -19.62 10.27
CA PHE A 202 9.52 -19.56 9.24
C PHE A 202 8.59 -20.76 9.41
N TYR A 203 7.30 -20.48 9.60
CA TYR A 203 6.23 -21.47 9.63
C TYR A 203 5.43 -21.35 8.33
N LEU A 204 5.83 -22.13 7.34
CA LEU A 204 5.14 -22.23 6.03
C LEU A 204 4.02 -23.29 6.13
N SER A 205 3.02 -23.21 5.26
CA SER A 205 1.79 -24.00 5.38
C SER A 205 1.10 -23.83 6.73
N HIS A 206 1.24 -22.67 7.39
CA HIS A 206 0.62 -22.35 8.66
C HIS A 206 -0.17 -21.05 8.58
N THR A 207 -1.21 -20.93 9.38
CA THR A 207 -1.93 -19.66 9.56
C THR A 207 -2.40 -19.49 11.00
N ILE A 208 -2.94 -18.32 11.31
CA ILE A 208 -3.43 -18.00 12.65
C ILE A 208 -4.76 -18.73 12.89
N VAL A 209 -4.84 -19.43 14.01
CA VAL A 209 -6.07 -20.03 14.55
C VAL A 209 -6.87 -18.98 15.30
N GLU A 210 -6.20 -18.30 16.25
CA GLU A 210 -6.80 -17.24 17.07
C GLU A 210 -5.73 -16.31 17.65
N ALA A 211 -6.13 -15.08 17.95
CA ALA A 211 -5.38 -14.17 18.81
C ALA A 211 -6.02 -14.10 20.18
N GLU A 212 -5.20 -14.11 21.21
CA GLU A 212 -5.61 -14.19 22.60
C GLU A 212 -5.34 -12.87 23.33
N GLY A 213 -6.25 -12.47 24.21
CA GLY A 213 -6.13 -11.27 25.03
C GLY A 213 -7.49 -10.74 25.45
N ASP A 214 -7.48 -9.81 26.40
CA ASP A 214 -8.69 -9.13 26.90
C ASP A 214 -8.83 -7.76 26.22
N ASP A 215 -7.97 -6.80 26.62
CA ASP A 215 -7.98 -5.43 26.09
C ASP A 215 -7.02 -5.25 24.90
N CYS A 216 -6.04 -6.13 24.75
CA CYS A 216 -5.05 -6.14 23.68
C CYS A 216 -4.50 -7.56 23.47
N VAL A 217 -3.76 -7.76 22.39
CA VAL A 217 -3.07 -9.02 22.10
C VAL A 217 -2.08 -9.35 23.21
N LYS A 218 -2.13 -10.60 23.71
CA LYS A 218 -1.17 -11.18 24.66
C LYS A 218 -0.56 -12.48 24.16
N GLY A 219 -1.20 -13.08 23.15
CA GLY A 219 -0.76 -14.33 22.55
C GLY A 219 -1.43 -14.59 21.22
N VAL A 220 -0.91 -15.58 20.51
CA VAL A 220 -1.45 -16.04 19.24
C VAL A 220 -1.18 -17.54 19.10
N THR A 221 -2.19 -18.27 18.66
CA THR A 221 -2.05 -19.67 18.28
C THR A 221 -2.09 -19.79 16.75
N ILE A 222 -1.09 -20.48 16.19
CA ILE A 222 -1.03 -20.87 14.78
C ILE A 222 -1.19 -22.37 14.62
N ALA A 223 -1.61 -22.83 13.43
CA ALA A 223 -1.60 -24.26 13.09
C ALA A 223 -1.25 -24.47 11.62
N GLU A 224 -0.81 -25.67 11.29
CA GLU A 224 -0.59 -26.12 9.93
C GLU A 224 -1.93 -26.23 9.18
N VAL A 225 -1.92 -25.92 7.89
CA VAL A 225 -3.08 -26.04 7.00
C VAL A 225 -2.78 -26.95 5.82
N ASP A 226 -3.81 -27.68 5.36
CA ASP A 226 -3.77 -28.47 4.14
C ASP A 226 -3.92 -27.57 2.88
N GLU A 227 -3.87 -28.19 1.71
CA GLU A 227 -4.03 -27.52 0.40
C GLU A 227 -5.40 -26.80 0.23
N LYS A 228 -6.38 -27.11 1.09
CA LYS A 228 -7.70 -26.47 1.13
C LYS A 228 -7.84 -25.46 2.27
N PHE A 229 -6.73 -25.06 2.86
CA PHE A 229 -6.66 -24.15 4.02
C PHE A 229 -7.45 -24.64 5.26
N ARG A 230 -7.58 -25.96 5.46
CA ARG A 230 -8.17 -26.54 6.65
C ARG A 230 -7.08 -26.84 7.65
N PHE A 231 -7.29 -26.49 8.92
CA PHE A 231 -6.37 -26.77 10.01
C PHE A 231 -6.12 -28.28 10.18
N ILE A 232 -4.87 -28.63 10.38
CA ILE A 232 -4.42 -29.99 10.72
C ILE A 232 -4.37 -30.12 12.26
N PRO A 233 -5.26 -30.91 12.89
CA PRO A 233 -5.32 -31.04 14.34
C PRO A 233 -4.00 -31.58 14.92
N GLY A 234 -3.58 -31.03 16.07
CA GLY A 234 -2.37 -31.44 16.79
C GLY A 234 -1.09 -30.75 16.28
N THR A 235 -1.22 -29.76 15.39
CA THR A 235 -0.10 -28.96 14.90
C THR A 235 -0.06 -27.56 15.51
N GLU A 236 -0.96 -27.27 16.44
CA GLU A 236 -1.11 -25.98 17.08
C GLU A 236 0.17 -25.58 17.82
N LYS A 237 0.56 -24.32 17.67
CA LYS A 237 1.71 -23.70 18.34
C LYS A 237 1.30 -22.34 18.88
N HIS A 238 1.58 -22.15 20.17
CA HIS A 238 1.31 -20.89 20.85
C HIS A 238 2.57 -20.00 20.91
N PHE A 239 2.37 -18.69 20.80
CA PHE A 239 3.41 -17.67 20.97
C PHE A 239 2.89 -16.54 21.87
N ASP A 240 3.68 -16.17 22.86
CA ASP A 240 3.48 -14.94 23.62
C ASP A 240 3.91 -13.75 22.80
N VAL A 241 2.96 -12.92 22.36
CA VAL A 241 3.17 -11.73 21.54
C VAL A 241 2.25 -10.60 21.99
N ASP A 242 2.68 -9.37 21.78
CA ASP A 242 1.88 -8.16 21.99
C ASP A 242 1.33 -7.59 20.67
N THR A 243 1.86 -8.06 19.54
CA THR A 243 1.49 -7.55 18.23
C THR A 243 1.45 -8.67 17.18
N ILE A 244 0.39 -8.66 16.37
CA ILE A 244 0.25 -9.47 15.17
C ILE A 244 0.27 -8.51 13.97
N CYS A 245 1.26 -8.68 13.10
CA CYS A 245 1.45 -7.81 11.94
C CYS A 245 1.09 -8.58 10.66
N MET A 246 0.10 -8.09 9.90
CA MET A 246 -0.39 -8.77 8.70
C MET A 246 0.18 -8.17 7.41
N ALA A 247 0.72 -9.01 6.54
CA ALA A 247 1.24 -8.69 5.22
C ALA A 247 0.69 -9.67 4.17
N VAL A 248 -0.65 -9.77 4.11
CA VAL A 248 -1.39 -10.80 3.37
C VAL A 248 -1.90 -10.32 2.00
N GLY A 249 -1.26 -9.32 1.46
CA GLY A 249 -1.56 -8.77 0.13
C GLY A 249 -2.17 -7.39 0.17
N LEU A 250 -2.44 -6.86 -1.02
CA LEU A 250 -2.98 -5.53 -1.26
C LEU A 250 -4.16 -5.64 -2.23
N SER A 251 -5.08 -4.68 -2.16
CA SER A 251 -6.20 -4.53 -3.11
C SER A 251 -6.25 -3.12 -3.67
N PRO A 252 -6.43 -2.94 -4.99
CA PRO A 252 -6.52 -1.63 -5.63
C PRO A 252 -7.63 -0.76 -5.05
N MET A 253 -7.34 0.52 -4.75
CA MET A 253 -8.32 1.49 -4.26
C MET A 253 -9.14 2.08 -5.41
N SER A 254 -9.99 1.24 -6.02
CA SER A 254 -10.74 1.53 -7.24
C SER A 254 -12.16 2.09 -7.03
N GLN A 255 -12.50 2.51 -5.81
CA GLN A 255 -13.86 2.95 -5.43
C GLN A 255 -14.36 4.14 -6.28
N LEU A 256 -13.50 5.14 -6.52
CA LEU A 256 -13.84 6.31 -7.34
C LEU A 256 -14.15 5.93 -8.79
N LEU A 257 -13.42 4.97 -9.34
CA LEU A 257 -13.64 4.47 -10.70
C LEU A 257 -14.98 3.73 -10.81
N LYS A 258 -15.33 2.91 -9.81
CA LYS A 258 -16.64 2.25 -9.71
C LYS A 258 -17.76 3.27 -9.60
N MET A 259 -17.59 4.30 -8.77
CA MET A 259 -18.55 5.39 -8.59
C MET A 259 -18.78 6.15 -9.89
N ALA A 260 -17.74 6.40 -10.67
CA ALA A 260 -17.83 7.04 -11.98
C ALA A 260 -18.46 6.16 -13.08
N GLY A 261 -18.64 4.86 -12.81
CA GLY A 261 -19.19 3.90 -13.77
C GLY A 261 -18.16 3.36 -14.76
N CYS A 262 -16.88 3.39 -14.43
CA CYS A 262 -15.85 2.71 -15.22
C CYS A 262 -16.10 1.19 -15.22
N ARG A 263 -15.83 0.55 -16.36
CA ARG A 263 -15.89 -0.91 -16.46
C ARG A 263 -14.77 -1.53 -15.62
N MET A 264 -15.14 -2.47 -14.75
CA MET A 264 -14.23 -3.19 -13.87
C MET A 264 -14.13 -4.65 -14.27
N GLU A 265 -13.01 -5.29 -13.95
CA GLU A 265 -12.83 -6.74 -14.03
C GLU A 265 -12.27 -7.28 -12.72
N ASP A 266 -12.51 -8.57 -12.47
CA ASP A 266 -11.88 -9.28 -11.36
C ASP A 266 -10.63 -9.98 -11.84
N ASN A 267 -9.47 -9.54 -11.37
CA ASN A 267 -8.16 -10.06 -11.75
C ASN A 267 -7.31 -10.36 -10.51
N PRO A 268 -7.38 -11.61 -9.99
CA PRO A 268 -6.64 -11.98 -8.77
C PRO A 268 -5.12 -11.73 -8.86
N LYS A 269 -4.53 -11.80 -10.05
CA LYS A 269 -3.11 -11.54 -10.26
C LYS A 269 -2.74 -10.06 -10.10
N ARG A 270 -3.72 -9.17 -10.28
CA ARG A 270 -3.59 -7.72 -10.13
C ARG A 270 -4.11 -7.21 -8.78
N GLY A 271 -4.46 -8.11 -7.86
CA GLY A 271 -4.95 -7.77 -6.53
C GLY A 271 -6.48 -7.68 -6.41
N GLY A 272 -7.24 -8.22 -7.38
CA GLY A 272 -8.69 -8.32 -7.34
C GLY A 272 -9.41 -7.39 -8.32
N GLN A 273 -10.27 -6.51 -7.83
CA GLN A 273 -11.09 -5.62 -8.65
C GLN A 273 -10.27 -4.45 -9.24
N VAL A 274 -9.96 -4.53 -10.53
CA VAL A 274 -9.21 -3.51 -11.28
C VAL A 274 -10.06 -2.87 -12.40
N PRO A 275 -9.78 -1.62 -12.80
CA PRO A 275 -10.42 -1.03 -13.96
C PRO A 275 -9.93 -1.71 -15.26
N VAL A 276 -10.84 -1.88 -16.20
CA VAL A 276 -10.45 -2.26 -17.56
C VAL A 276 -9.84 -1.03 -18.24
N CYS A 277 -8.56 -1.11 -18.54
CA CYS A 277 -7.78 -0.05 -19.19
C CYS A 277 -6.92 -0.59 -20.32
N ASP A 278 -6.51 0.29 -21.22
CA ASP A 278 -5.53 -0.02 -22.28
C ASP A 278 -4.09 0.17 -21.79
N GLU A 279 -3.11 -0.02 -22.66
CA GLU A 279 -1.69 0.14 -22.40
C GLU A 279 -1.25 1.58 -22.04
N TYR A 280 -2.14 2.57 -22.24
CA TYR A 280 -1.94 3.99 -21.89
C TYR A 280 -2.71 4.38 -20.62
N GLY A 281 -3.23 3.43 -19.86
CA GLY A 281 -4.02 3.69 -18.66
C GLY A 281 -5.41 4.30 -18.92
N ARG A 282 -5.90 4.31 -20.19
CA ARG A 282 -7.23 4.84 -20.52
C ARG A 282 -8.29 3.87 -20.06
N THR A 283 -9.22 4.36 -19.23
CA THR A 283 -10.36 3.57 -18.77
C THR A 283 -11.48 3.53 -19.81
N SER A 284 -12.56 2.81 -19.51
CA SER A 284 -13.77 2.82 -20.33
C SER A 284 -14.51 4.17 -20.35
N LEU A 285 -14.16 5.11 -19.45
CA LEU A 285 -14.74 6.44 -19.38
C LEU A 285 -13.80 7.46 -20.06
N PRO A 286 -14.23 8.13 -21.14
CA PRO A 286 -13.40 9.06 -21.89
C PRO A 286 -12.83 10.20 -21.01
N GLY A 287 -11.50 10.38 -21.07
CA GLY A 287 -10.80 11.40 -20.30
C GLY A 287 -10.57 11.03 -18.83
N VAL A 288 -10.82 9.78 -18.44
CA VAL A 288 -10.44 9.22 -17.14
C VAL A 288 -9.38 8.15 -17.35
N PHE A 289 -8.25 8.33 -16.66
CA PHE A 289 -7.05 7.50 -16.74
C PHE A 289 -6.72 6.92 -15.37
N VAL A 290 -5.89 5.91 -15.34
CA VAL A 290 -5.35 5.27 -14.13
C VAL A 290 -3.84 5.16 -14.23
N ALA A 291 -3.16 5.21 -13.06
CA ALA A 291 -1.72 5.00 -12.96
C ALA A 291 -1.36 4.37 -11.61
N GLY A 292 -0.40 3.46 -11.60
CA GLY A 292 0.10 2.74 -10.43
C GLY A 292 -0.87 1.69 -9.89
N ASP A 293 -0.73 1.33 -8.61
CA ASP A 293 -1.39 0.18 -7.96
C ASP A 293 -2.93 0.15 -8.08
N VAL A 294 -3.58 1.24 -8.41
CA VAL A 294 -5.03 1.27 -8.67
C VAL A 294 -5.40 0.50 -9.95
N SER A 295 -4.49 0.40 -10.90
CA SER A 295 -4.63 -0.37 -12.14
C SER A 295 -4.24 -1.85 -11.98
N GLY A 296 -3.53 -2.17 -10.91
CA GLY A 296 -3.02 -3.50 -10.55
C GLY A 296 -1.82 -3.35 -9.64
N ILE A 297 -1.70 -4.26 -8.66
CA ILE A 297 -0.62 -4.20 -7.68
C ILE A 297 0.74 -4.43 -8.34
N GLU A 298 1.62 -3.45 -8.26
CA GLU A 298 2.97 -3.47 -8.79
C GLU A 298 4.00 -2.91 -7.78
N GLU A 299 5.27 -2.85 -8.18
CA GLU A 299 6.29 -2.18 -7.38
C GLU A 299 6.24 -0.67 -7.63
N ALA A 300 6.53 0.13 -6.60
CA ALA A 300 6.51 1.59 -6.69
C ALA A 300 7.46 2.15 -7.78
N SER A 301 8.49 1.40 -8.13
CA SER A 301 9.40 1.72 -9.23
C SER A 301 8.74 1.62 -10.61
N SER A 302 7.87 0.63 -10.83
CA SER A 302 7.07 0.49 -12.05
C SER A 302 6.02 1.60 -12.15
N ALA A 303 5.32 1.85 -11.04
CA ALA A 303 4.29 2.88 -10.95
C ALA A 303 4.77 4.32 -11.26
N MET A 304 6.08 4.59 -11.21
CA MET A 304 6.64 5.90 -11.60
C MET A 304 6.85 6.03 -13.11
N ILE A 305 6.85 4.93 -13.85
CA ILE A 305 7.19 4.90 -15.29
C ILE A 305 5.93 4.77 -16.15
N GLU A 306 4.87 4.15 -15.61
CA GLU A 306 3.54 4.11 -16.23
C GLU A 306 2.99 5.53 -16.51
#